data_885ddd8300a1379b64084db922d7aa97
#
_entry.id   885ddd8300a1379b64084db922d7aa97
#
_cell.length_a   1.000
_cell.length_b   1.000
_cell.length_c   1.000
_cell.angle_alpha   90.00
_cell.angle_beta   90.00
_cell.angle_gamma   90.00
#
_symmetry.space_group_name_H-M   'P 1'
#
loop_
_entity.id
_entity.type
_entity.pdbx_description
1 polymer ?
#
loop_
_entity_poly.entity_id
_entity_poly.type
_entity_poly.pdbx_seq_one_letter_code
_entity_poly.pdbx_strand_id
1 'polypeptide(L)'
;MTERIFNFSAGPAVLPVPVLEEAQRDMLSLPGVGMSVMEISHRSKTFDAIIAGAEAGLRELLTVPDNYHILFLQGGASLQFSMVPMNFLPPDGSADYVLTGSWGKKALKEAKKVGAVNVAATMADGGFTRVPSRDEISLSPHAAYVHITSNETIEGVQWKREPNVGDVPIVADMSSDILSRAIDVSKYGLIYAGAQKNMGPSGVTVVILRDDLLQRIPENLATMLDYRIHVENKSLYNTPNTWGIYILNLVCKWVQEKGGLGAMERENEEKARLVYEAIDATDFYRGHADMDCRSTMNVTFRLPAEELEKKFVAESTVQGLDGLKGHRSVGGIRASIYNAFPRAGVEALVSFMKDFERRNG
;
A
#
# COMPACT_ATOMS: atom_id res chain seq x y z
N MET A 1 -10.45 2.71 -29.58
CA MET A 1 -9.96 2.53 -28.19
C MET A 1 -9.98 1.05 -27.89
N THR A 2 -8.90 0.48 -27.39
CA THR A 2 -8.87 -0.93 -26.96
C THR A 2 -9.78 -1.06 -25.74
N GLU A 3 -10.74 -1.97 -25.79
CA GLU A 3 -11.62 -2.24 -24.64
C GLU A 3 -10.80 -2.78 -23.47
N ARG A 4 -10.88 -2.13 -22.32
CA ARG A 4 -10.13 -2.53 -21.11
C ARG A 4 -11.04 -3.31 -20.19
N ILE A 5 -10.58 -4.48 -19.73
CA ILE A 5 -11.25 -5.25 -18.70
C ILE A 5 -11.09 -4.57 -17.30
N PHE A 6 -11.93 -4.93 -16.36
CA PHE A 6 -11.82 -4.50 -14.96
C PHE A 6 -10.82 -5.38 -14.20
N ASN A 7 -9.67 -4.81 -13.90
CA ASN A 7 -8.57 -5.52 -13.23
C ASN A 7 -8.63 -5.33 -11.71
N PHE A 8 -9.09 -6.33 -10.97
CA PHE A 8 -9.16 -6.38 -9.50
C PHE A 8 -7.88 -6.90 -8.83
N SER A 9 -6.78 -7.02 -9.55
CA SER A 9 -5.52 -7.54 -9.01
C SER A 9 -5.02 -6.70 -7.84
N ALA A 10 -4.51 -7.36 -6.80
CA ALA A 10 -4.00 -6.71 -5.61
C ALA A 10 -2.64 -6.02 -5.78
N GLY A 11 -1.91 -6.34 -6.85
CA GLY A 11 -0.63 -5.72 -7.18
C GLY A 11 0.26 -6.62 -8.04
N PRO A 12 0.86 -6.08 -9.14
CA PRO A 12 0.62 -4.74 -9.67
C PRO A 12 -0.86 -4.49 -9.96
N ALA A 13 -1.34 -3.30 -9.59
CA ALA A 13 -2.76 -2.95 -9.68
C ALA A 13 -3.05 -2.03 -10.87
N VAL A 14 -4.33 -1.72 -11.04
CA VAL A 14 -4.80 -0.80 -12.07
C VAL A 14 -4.18 0.59 -11.90
N LEU A 15 -3.80 1.23 -13.01
CA LEU A 15 -3.34 2.61 -13.06
C LEU A 15 -4.42 3.51 -13.69
N PRO A 16 -4.45 4.81 -13.34
CA PRO A 16 -5.38 5.76 -13.96
C PRO A 16 -5.18 5.82 -15.47
N VAL A 17 -6.27 5.75 -16.24
CA VAL A 17 -6.19 5.81 -17.71
C VAL A 17 -5.51 7.10 -18.19
N PRO A 18 -5.82 8.30 -17.68
CA PRO A 18 -5.14 9.53 -18.09
C PRO A 18 -3.62 9.48 -17.88
N VAL A 19 -3.15 8.86 -16.77
CA VAL A 19 -1.72 8.66 -16.51
C VAL A 19 -1.09 7.73 -17.56
N LEU A 20 -1.77 6.64 -17.92
CA LEU A 20 -1.27 5.72 -18.95
C LEU A 20 -1.22 6.37 -20.33
N GLU A 21 -2.22 7.19 -20.69
CA GLU A 21 -2.28 7.92 -21.96
C GLU A 21 -1.16 8.97 -22.04
N GLU A 22 -0.91 9.71 -20.97
CA GLU A 22 0.20 10.65 -20.88
C GLU A 22 1.55 9.93 -20.99
N ALA A 23 1.73 8.86 -20.24
CA ALA A 23 2.92 8.04 -20.28
C ALA A 23 3.17 7.41 -21.67
N GLN A 24 2.10 6.96 -22.34
CA GLN A 24 2.19 6.44 -23.73
C GLN A 24 2.64 7.53 -24.71
N ARG A 25 2.08 8.73 -24.61
CA ARG A 25 2.44 9.87 -25.45
C ARG A 25 3.93 10.24 -25.28
N ASP A 26 4.40 10.25 -24.05
CA ASP A 26 5.74 10.71 -23.69
C ASP A 26 6.79 9.58 -23.72
N MET A 27 6.37 8.34 -24.01
CA MET A 27 7.25 7.16 -23.98
C MET A 27 8.40 7.23 -25.00
N LEU A 28 8.12 7.71 -26.21
CA LEU A 28 9.15 7.83 -27.26
C LEU A 28 9.94 9.13 -27.13
N SER A 29 9.29 10.20 -26.69
CA SER A 29 9.90 11.53 -26.64
C SER A 29 9.17 12.41 -25.64
N LEU A 30 9.82 12.69 -24.51
CA LEU A 30 9.30 13.65 -23.54
C LEU A 30 9.26 15.04 -24.16
N PRO A 31 8.14 15.78 -24.11
CA PRO A 31 8.02 17.12 -24.68
C PRO A 31 9.11 18.07 -24.18
N GLY A 32 9.75 18.78 -25.12
CA GLY A 32 10.84 19.71 -24.83
C GLY A 32 12.21 19.08 -24.55
N VAL A 33 12.30 17.74 -24.54
CA VAL A 33 13.55 17.00 -24.28
C VAL A 33 14.03 16.21 -25.51
N GLY A 34 13.12 15.60 -26.26
CA GLY A 34 13.44 14.89 -27.49
C GLY A 34 13.99 13.47 -27.29
N MET A 35 13.84 12.91 -26.08
CA MET A 35 14.18 11.49 -25.77
C MET A 35 13.19 10.93 -24.75
N SER A 36 13.11 9.60 -24.67
CA SER A 36 12.30 8.88 -23.70
C SER A 36 12.74 9.17 -22.25
N VAL A 37 11.78 9.20 -21.31
CA VAL A 37 12.12 9.26 -19.87
C VAL A 37 13.02 8.09 -19.46
N MET A 38 12.90 6.92 -20.10
CA MET A 38 13.75 5.74 -19.82
C MET A 38 15.21 5.93 -20.26
N GLU A 39 15.51 6.85 -21.16
CA GLU A 39 16.84 7.14 -21.68
C GLU A 39 17.51 8.35 -21.01
N ILE A 40 16.71 9.15 -20.28
CA ILE A 40 17.20 10.36 -19.62
C ILE A 40 18.13 9.99 -18.46
N SER A 41 19.33 10.58 -18.44
CA SER A 41 20.23 10.44 -17.30
C SER A 41 19.55 10.88 -16.00
N HIS A 42 19.59 10.04 -14.97
CA HIS A 42 19.10 10.38 -13.65
C HIS A 42 19.87 11.52 -12.96
N ARG A 43 20.98 12.01 -13.56
CA ARG A 43 21.77 13.17 -13.11
C ARG A 43 21.50 14.41 -13.96
N SER A 44 20.49 14.39 -14.82
CA SER A 44 20.11 15.53 -15.65
C SER A 44 19.11 16.43 -14.92
N LYS A 45 19.11 17.73 -15.28
CA LYS A 45 18.11 18.69 -14.79
C LYS A 45 16.67 18.27 -15.09
N THR A 46 16.46 17.53 -16.18
CA THR A 46 15.15 17.00 -16.54
C THR A 46 14.67 15.97 -15.52
N PHE A 47 15.55 15.04 -15.13
CA PHE A 47 15.17 14.04 -14.14
C PHE A 47 15.09 14.65 -12.74
N ASP A 48 15.97 15.62 -12.41
CA ASP A 48 15.84 16.39 -11.16
C ASP A 48 14.45 17.03 -11.02
N ALA A 49 13.90 17.57 -12.10
CA ALA A 49 12.54 18.12 -12.08
C ALA A 49 11.44 17.04 -11.91
N ILE A 50 11.63 15.86 -12.50
CA ILE A 50 10.69 14.72 -12.36
C ILE A 50 10.64 14.22 -10.92
N ILE A 51 11.80 13.93 -10.31
CA ILE A 51 11.85 13.42 -8.94
C ILE A 51 11.43 14.46 -7.91
N ALA A 52 11.80 15.73 -8.12
CA ALA A 52 11.34 16.84 -7.28
C ALA A 52 9.82 17.03 -7.37
N GLY A 53 9.23 16.86 -8.57
CA GLY A 53 7.79 16.89 -8.75
C GLY A 53 7.07 15.76 -8.02
N ALA A 54 7.63 14.55 -8.06
CA ALA A 54 7.10 13.40 -7.33
C ALA A 54 7.17 13.61 -5.80
N GLU A 55 8.30 14.14 -5.29
CA GLU A 55 8.46 14.49 -3.89
C GLU A 55 7.47 15.56 -3.46
N ALA A 56 7.38 16.66 -4.21
CA ALA A 56 6.46 17.77 -3.91
C ALA A 56 5.01 17.31 -3.91
N GLY A 57 4.61 16.47 -4.89
CA GLY A 57 3.26 15.91 -4.97
C GLY A 57 2.91 15.06 -3.75
N LEU A 58 3.80 14.17 -3.31
CA LEU A 58 3.61 13.38 -2.09
C LEU A 58 3.57 14.26 -0.84
N ARG A 59 4.46 15.26 -0.75
CA ARG A 59 4.54 16.19 0.39
C ARG A 59 3.26 16.99 0.53
N GLU A 60 2.73 17.51 -0.57
CA GLU A 60 1.47 18.26 -0.59
C GLU A 60 0.26 17.35 -0.24
N LEU A 61 0.10 16.21 -0.94
CA LEU A 61 -1.04 15.31 -0.74
C LEU A 61 -1.13 14.77 0.68
N LEU A 62 -0.01 14.36 1.26
CA LEU A 62 0.07 13.78 2.61
C LEU A 62 0.32 14.83 3.71
N THR A 63 0.48 16.10 3.35
CA THR A 63 0.85 17.17 4.28
C THR A 63 2.08 16.79 5.12
N VAL A 64 3.13 16.27 4.43
CA VAL A 64 4.34 15.79 5.09
C VAL A 64 5.10 16.97 5.71
N PRO A 65 5.38 16.96 7.04
CA PRO A 65 6.11 18.03 7.69
C PRO A 65 7.56 18.19 7.17
N ASP A 66 8.16 19.39 7.34
CA ASP A 66 9.51 19.71 6.84
C ASP A 66 10.62 18.85 7.48
N ASN A 67 10.39 18.33 8.69
CA ASN A 67 11.31 17.45 9.39
C ASN A 67 11.20 15.97 8.97
N TYR A 68 10.66 15.71 7.78
CA TYR A 68 10.59 14.37 7.16
C TYR A 68 11.26 14.36 5.79
N HIS A 69 11.97 13.29 5.51
CA HIS A 69 12.53 12.97 4.19
C HIS A 69 11.61 12.04 3.43
N ILE A 70 11.47 12.28 2.12
CA ILE A 70 10.75 11.39 1.21
C ILE A 70 11.79 10.74 0.29
N LEU A 71 11.84 9.40 0.31
CA LEU A 71 12.82 8.63 -0.45
C LEU A 71 12.12 7.74 -1.48
N PHE A 72 12.78 7.59 -2.63
CA PHE A 72 12.35 6.70 -3.72
C PHE A 72 13.38 5.56 -3.84
N LEU A 73 13.05 4.42 -3.27
CA LEU A 73 13.93 3.26 -3.17
C LEU A 73 13.47 2.14 -4.10
N GLN A 74 14.22 1.06 -4.12
CA GLN A 74 13.93 -0.18 -4.84
C GLN A 74 13.67 -1.32 -3.84
N GLY A 75 13.32 -2.51 -4.32
CA GLY A 75 13.15 -3.71 -3.49
C GLY A 75 11.77 -3.92 -2.87
N GLY A 76 10.84 -2.98 -3.06
CA GLY A 76 9.47 -3.07 -2.53
C GLY A 76 9.41 -3.05 -0.99
N ALA A 77 8.23 -3.23 -0.45
CA ALA A 77 8.03 -3.37 1.00
C ALA A 77 8.84 -4.56 1.58
N SER A 78 9.10 -5.59 0.78
CA SER A 78 9.86 -6.75 1.23
C SER A 78 11.30 -6.40 1.64
N LEU A 79 11.95 -5.46 0.96
CA LEU A 79 13.26 -4.97 1.38
C LEU A 79 13.14 -4.12 2.66
N GLN A 80 12.07 -3.34 2.81
CA GLN A 80 11.83 -2.52 4.00
C GLN A 80 11.63 -3.38 5.25
N PHE A 81 11.07 -4.59 5.14
CA PHE A 81 10.98 -5.53 6.26
C PHE A 81 12.36 -5.86 6.88
N SER A 82 13.42 -5.77 6.07
CA SER A 82 14.81 -5.95 6.53
C SER A 82 15.50 -4.61 6.85
N MET A 83 15.34 -3.60 5.99
CA MET A 83 16.00 -2.30 6.19
C MET A 83 15.56 -1.61 7.47
N VAL A 84 14.28 -1.62 7.80
CA VAL A 84 13.76 -1.00 9.03
C VAL A 84 14.48 -1.54 10.28
N PRO A 85 14.48 -2.84 10.57
CA PRO A 85 15.19 -3.34 11.73
C PRO A 85 16.70 -3.16 11.64
N MET A 86 17.32 -3.24 10.46
CA MET A 86 18.75 -2.99 10.31
C MET A 86 19.15 -1.55 10.69
N ASN A 87 18.28 -0.58 10.42
CA ASN A 87 18.54 0.83 10.70
C ASN A 87 18.13 1.24 12.13
N PHE A 88 17.08 0.62 12.70
CA PHE A 88 16.46 1.17 13.92
C PHE A 88 16.38 0.20 15.10
N LEU A 89 16.73 -1.06 14.93
CA LEU A 89 16.74 -2.02 16.03
C LEU A 89 18.16 -2.09 16.63
N PRO A 90 18.40 -1.48 17.81
CA PRO A 90 19.72 -1.51 18.42
C PRO A 90 20.06 -2.91 18.93
N PRO A 91 21.36 -3.27 19.05
CA PRO A 91 21.80 -4.59 19.49
C PRO A 91 21.21 -5.04 20.83
N ASP A 92 21.11 -4.12 21.79
CA ASP A 92 20.60 -4.37 23.14
C ASP A 92 19.15 -3.92 23.36
N GLY A 93 18.45 -3.57 22.25
CA GLY A 93 17.05 -3.12 22.28
C GLY A 93 16.09 -4.13 21.72
N SER A 94 14.82 -3.75 21.70
CA SER A 94 13.76 -4.52 21.06
C SER A 94 12.83 -3.63 20.24
N ALA A 95 12.10 -4.22 19.33
CA ALA A 95 11.01 -3.57 18.61
C ALA A 95 9.71 -4.37 18.79
N ASP A 96 8.60 -3.68 18.74
CA ASP A 96 7.28 -4.26 18.91
C ASP A 96 6.53 -4.36 17.58
N TYR A 97 5.80 -5.45 17.41
CA TYR A 97 5.02 -5.70 16.20
C TYR A 97 3.56 -5.97 16.55
N VAL A 98 2.66 -5.25 15.92
CA VAL A 98 1.21 -5.53 15.99
C VAL A 98 0.81 -6.33 14.75
N LEU A 99 0.34 -7.56 14.97
CA LEU A 99 0.04 -8.49 13.89
C LEU A 99 -1.46 -8.53 13.62
N THR A 100 -1.85 -7.91 12.51
CA THR A 100 -3.23 -7.87 12.03
C THR A 100 -3.46 -8.70 10.77
N GLY A 101 -2.40 -9.36 10.26
CA GLY A 101 -2.49 -10.21 9.09
C GLY A 101 -1.15 -10.79 8.63
N SER A 102 -1.15 -11.24 7.40
CA SER A 102 -0.03 -11.97 6.78
C SER A 102 1.19 -11.09 6.50
N TRP A 103 0.99 -9.81 6.19
CA TRP A 103 2.11 -8.91 5.89
C TRP A 103 2.85 -8.51 7.16
N GLY A 104 2.14 -8.20 8.24
CA GLY A 104 2.75 -7.98 9.56
C GLY A 104 3.57 -9.19 10.03
N LYS A 105 3.09 -10.42 9.82
CA LYS A 105 3.86 -11.64 10.14
C LYS A 105 5.14 -11.76 9.31
N LYS A 106 5.11 -11.37 8.04
CA LYS A 106 6.32 -11.39 7.19
C LYS A 106 7.34 -10.35 7.65
N ALA A 107 6.89 -9.14 7.99
CA ALA A 107 7.76 -8.11 8.55
C ALA A 107 8.43 -8.56 9.86
N LEU A 108 7.64 -9.12 10.79
CA LEU A 108 8.18 -9.71 12.03
C LEU A 108 9.23 -10.80 11.76
N LYS A 109 8.99 -11.68 10.78
CA LYS A 109 9.91 -12.77 10.44
C LYS A 109 11.28 -12.24 9.97
N GLU A 110 11.31 -11.16 9.20
CA GLU A 110 12.57 -10.56 8.77
C GLU A 110 13.27 -9.83 9.92
N ALA A 111 12.52 -9.10 10.75
CA ALA A 111 13.09 -8.41 11.91
C ALA A 111 13.73 -9.36 12.94
N LYS A 112 13.17 -10.55 13.14
CA LYS A 112 13.76 -11.61 13.99
C LYS A 112 15.15 -12.08 13.55
N LYS A 113 15.54 -11.84 12.30
CA LYS A 113 16.89 -12.16 11.80
C LYS A 113 17.92 -11.09 12.19
N VAL A 114 17.44 -9.90 12.53
CA VAL A 114 18.28 -8.73 12.87
C VAL A 114 18.47 -8.59 14.36
N GLY A 115 17.41 -8.76 15.16
CA GLY A 115 17.51 -8.56 16.62
C GLY A 115 16.26 -9.00 17.38
N ALA A 116 16.17 -8.59 18.63
CA ALA A 116 15.06 -8.93 19.50
C ALA A 116 13.79 -8.19 19.11
N VAL A 117 12.70 -8.94 18.98
CA VAL A 117 11.38 -8.39 18.65
C VAL A 117 10.29 -9.06 19.48
N ASN A 118 9.26 -8.28 19.85
CA ASN A 118 8.11 -8.75 20.59
C ASN A 118 6.85 -8.62 19.75
N VAL A 119 5.86 -9.43 20.06
CA VAL A 119 4.52 -9.30 19.51
C VAL A 119 3.68 -8.53 20.53
N ALA A 120 3.51 -7.22 20.29
CA ALA A 120 2.73 -6.34 21.17
C ALA A 120 1.23 -6.67 21.15
N ALA A 121 0.72 -7.14 20.04
CA ALA A 121 -0.62 -7.70 19.90
C ALA A 121 -0.70 -8.61 18.66
N THR A 122 -1.60 -9.59 18.69
CA THR A 122 -1.88 -10.44 17.53
C THR A 122 -3.35 -10.79 17.45
N MET A 123 -3.91 -10.70 16.26
CA MET A 123 -5.30 -11.10 15.97
C MET A 123 -5.39 -12.50 15.35
N ALA A 124 -4.32 -13.31 15.50
CA ALA A 124 -4.22 -14.64 14.89
C ALA A 124 -5.31 -15.61 15.37
N ASP A 125 -5.63 -15.61 16.66
CA ASP A 125 -6.64 -16.49 17.24
C ASP A 125 -8.05 -16.24 16.70
N GLY A 126 -8.34 -14.97 16.30
CA GLY A 126 -9.57 -14.58 15.61
C GLY A 126 -9.50 -14.68 14.09
N GLY A 127 -8.43 -15.26 13.52
CA GLY A 127 -8.28 -15.39 12.07
C GLY A 127 -7.93 -14.10 11.35
N PHE A 128 -7.43 -13.07 12.07
CA PHE A 128 -7.11 -11.75 11.52
C PHE A 128 -8.32 -11.03 10.91
N THR A 129 -9.44 -11.00 11.63
CA THR A 129 -10.66 -10.31 11.17
C THR A 129 -10.72 -8.85 11.57
N ARG A 130 -9.87 -8.40 12.51
CA ARG A 130 -9.89 -7.05 13.08
C ARG A 130 -8.50 -6.53 13.45
N VAL A 131 -8.45 -5.26 13.83
CA VAL A 131 -7.31 -4.66 14.53
C VAL A 131 -7.51 -4.78 16.04
N PRO A 132 -6.42 -4.79 16.85
CA PRO A 132 -6.55 -4.80 18.31
C PRO A 132 -7.10 -3.48 18.84
N SER A 133 -7.84 -3.53 19.95
CA SER A 133 -8.15 -2.37 20.77
C SER A 133 -6.89 -1.87 21.51
N ARG A 134 -6.96 -0.67 22.08
CA ARG A 134 -5.83 -0.09 22.81
C ARG A 134 -5.35 -0.99 23.96
N ASP A 135 -6.27 -1.58 24.69
CA ASP A 135 -5.96 -2.38 25.89
C ASP A 135 -5.38 -3.76 25.55
N GLU A 136 -5.46 -4.17 24.29
CA GLU A 136 -4.86 -5.40 23.78
C GLU A 136 -3.42 -5.21 23.32
N ILE A 137 -2.93 -3.95 23.22
CA ILE A 137 -1.55 -3.65 22.79
C ILE A 137 -0.66 -3.52 24.03
N SER A 138 0.24 -4.49 24.22
CA SER A 138 1.21 -4.52 25.30
C SER A 138 2.60 -4.19 24.78
N LEU A 139 3.04 -2.96 24.97
CA LEU A 139 4.35 -2.49 24.51
C LEU A 139 5.46 -2.93 25.46
N SER A 140 6.62 -3.22 24.89
CA SER A 140 7.85 -3.45 25.62
C SER A 140 8.37 -2.15 26.22
N PRO A 141 8.95 -2.17 27.43
CA PRO A 141 9.68 -1.03 27.93
C PRO A 141 10.78 -0.62 26.94
N HIS A 142 10.79 0.67 26.56
CA HIS A 142 11.81 1.22 25.66
C HIS A 142 11.89 0.55 24.26
N ALA A 143 10.75 0.09 23.72
CA ALA A 143 10.72 -0.38 22.34
C ALA A 143 11.28 0.68 21.38
N ALA A 144 12.18 0.28 20.48
CA ALA A 144 12.80 1.18 19.50
C ALA A 144 11.77 1.77 18.52
N TYR A 145 10.78 0.96 18.16
CA TYR A 145 9.62 1.33 17.35
C TYR A 145 8.49 0.31 17.52
N VAL A 146 7.30 0.69 17.11
CA VAL A 146 6.14 -0.21 16.91
C VAL A 146 5.85 -0.35 15.43
N HIS A 147 5.86 -1.56 14.90
CA HIS A 147 5.51 -1.84 13.51
C HIS A 147 4.04 -2.21 13.36
N ILE A 148 3.36 -1.59 12.40
CA ILE A 148 2.01 -1.93 11.97
C ILE A 148 1.93 -2.10 10.45
N THR A 149 0.95 -2.87 9.97
CA THR A 149 0.51 -2.86 8.59
C THR A 149 -0.84 -2.14 8.54
N SER A 150 -0.90 -0.95 7.94
CA SER A 150 -2.09 -0.09 7.96
C SER A 150 -3.30 -0.72 7.29
N ASN A 151 -3.05 -1.51 6.24
CA ASN A 151 -4.06 -2.27 5.51
C ASN A 151 -3.50 -3.64 5.09
N GLU A 152 -4.01 -4.69 5.68
CA GLU A 152 -3.65 -6.06 5.33
C GLU A 152 -4.37 -6.49 4.04
N THR A 153 -3.64 -6.45 2.93
CA THR A 153 -4.15 -6.70 1.57
C THR A 153 -4.79 -8.08 1.40
N ILE A 154 -4.33 -9.07 2.18
CA ILE A 154 -4.75 -10.47 2.08
C ILE A 154 -6.06 -10.68 2.85
N GLU A 155 -6.12 -10.15 4.05
CA GLU A 155 -7.24 -10.31 4.96
C GLU A 155 -8.34 -9.26 4.74
N GLY A 156 -8.00 -8.12 4.13
CA GLY A 156 -8.93 -7.01 3.93
C GLY A 156 -9.24 -6.26 5.21
N VAL A 157 -8.30 -6.26 6.16
CA VAL A 157 -8.39 -5.56 7.45
C VAL A 157 -7.58 -4.26 7.40
N GLN A 158 -8.21 -3.15 7.78
CA GLN A 158 -7.63 -1.81 7.73
C GLN A 158 -7.77 -1.08 9.06
N TRP A 159 -6.68 -0.44 9.49
CA TRP A 159 -6.72 0.54 10.57
C TRP A 159 -7.45 1.80 10.11
N LYS A 160 -8.50 2.18 10.81
CA LYS A 160 -9.23 3.45 10.56
C LYS A 160 -8.58 4.63 11.27
N ARG A 161 -7.82 4.37 12.32
CA ARG A 161 -7.05 5.35 13.10
C ARG A 161 -5.75 4.71 13.54
N GLU A 162 -4.73 5.51 13.77
CA GLU A 162 -3.45 5.05 14.29
C GLU A 162 -3.61 4.50 15.71
N PRO A 163 -2.86 3.43 16.07
CA PRO A 163 -2.82 2.96 17.45
C PRO A 163 -2.21 4.01 18.38
N ASN A 164 -2.72 4.10 19.60
CA ASN A 164 -2.09 4.92 20.61
C ASN A 164 -0.96 4.11 21.29
N VAL A 165 0.27 4.43 20.93
CA VAL A 165 1.49 3.76 21.40
C VAL A 165 2.38 4.70 22.24
N GLY A 166 1.84 5.83 22.71
CA GLY A 166 2.62 6.85 23.45
C GLY A 166 3.69 7.47 22.57
N ASP A 167 4.89 7.65 23.12
CA ASP A 167 6.02 8.30 22.44
C ASP A 167 6.85 7.35 21.56
N VAL A 168 6.50 6.05 21.50
CA VAL A 168 7.21 5.08 20.69
C VAL A 168 6.94 5.36 19.20
N PRO A 169 7.98 5.50 18.34
CA PRO A 169 7.78 5.76 16.92
C PRO A 169 6.99 4.65 16.25
N ILE A 170 5.94 5.00 15.51
CA ILE A 170 5.22 4.05 14.65
C ILE A 170 5.97 3.90 13.33
N VAL A 171 6.24 2.66 12.95
CA VAL A 171 6.69 2.27 11.60
C VAL A 171 5.52 1.60 10.90
N ALA A 172 5.08 2.12 9.76
CA ALA A 172 3.90 1.63 9.07
C ALA A 172 4.19 1.14 7.65
N ASP A 173 3.77 -0.10 7.35
CA ASP A 173 3.56 -0.54 5.98
C ASP A 173 2.22 0.00 5.48
N MET A 174 2.26 1.00 4.59
CA MET A 174 1.08 1.58 3.96
C MET A 174 0.95 1.20 2.47
N SER A 175 1.62 0.14 2.03
CA SER A 175 1.68 -0.22 0.60
C SER A 175 0.31 -0.30 -0.08
N SER A 176 -0.74 -0.70 0.63
CA SER A 176 -2.05 -0.91 0.01
C SER A 176 -3.10 0.16 0.30
N ASP A 177 -2.78 1.16 1.14
CA ASP A 177 -3.74 2.24 1.44
C ASP A 177 -3.13 3.65 1.48
N ILE A 178 -1.84 3.80 1.20
CA ILE A 178 -1.24 5.14 1.04
C ILE A 178 -1.97 5.91 -0.07
N LEU A 179 -2.16 7.21 0.10
CA LEU A 179 -2.93 8.09 -0.80
C LEU A 179 -4.42 7.73 -0.95
N SER A 180 -4.97 6.82 -0.14
CA SER A 180 -6.40 6.49 -0.19
C SER A 180 -7.27 7.44 0.63
N ARG A 181 -6.69 8.09 1.63
CA ARG A 181 -7.31 9.02 2.57
C ARG A 181 -6.26 9.95 3.18
N ALA A 182 -6.73 11.00 3.85
CA ALA A 182 -5.85 11.83 4.66
C ALA A 182 -5.35 11.07 5.90
N ILE A 183 -4.08 11.31 6.24
CA ILE A 183 -3.42 10.78 7.44
C ILE A 183 -2.61 11.89 8.12
N ASP A 184 -2.38 11.77 9.41
CA ASP A 184 -1.46 12.64 10.14
C ASP A 184 -0.07 12.03 10.16
N VAL A 185 0.79 12.43 9.21
CA VAL A 185 2.16 11.91 9.07
C VAL A 185 2.99 12.15 10.34
N SER A 186 2.69 13.19 11.13
CA SER A 186 3.45 13.51 12.34
C SER A 186 3.41 12.42 13.43
N LYS A 187 2.42 11.53 13.38
CA LYS A 187 2.29 10.38 14.29
C LYS A 187 3.24 9.23 13.97
N TYR A 188 3.87 9.26 12.81
CA TYR A 188 4.74 8.17 12.35
C TYR A 188 6.21 8.56 12.45
N GLY A 189 7.05 7.63 12.88
CA GLY A 189 8.49 7.75 12.73
C GLY A 189 8.93 7.41 11.30
N LEU A 190 8.29 6.39 10.70
CA LEU A 190 8.55 5.98 9.33
C LEU A 190 7.28 5.38 8.70
N ILE A 191 7.01 5.77 7.45
CA ILE A 191 6.03 5.13 6.58
C ILE A 191 6.78 4.57 5.37
N TYR A 192 6.49 3.34 4.98
CA TYR A 192 6.96 2.81 3.70
C TYR A 192 5.81 2.23 2.88
N ALA A 193 5.94 2.29 1.56
CA ALA A 193 4.92 1.80 0.65
C ALA A 193 5.51 1.38 -0.70
N GLY A 194 5.22 0.17 -1.13
CA GLY A 194 5.45 -0.25 -2.50
C GLY A 194 4.46 0.41 -3.46
N ALA A 195 4.95 1.10 -4.49
CA ALA A 195 4.12 1.91 -5.37
C ALA A 195 3.07 1.12 -6.17
N GLN A 196 3.33 -0.16 -6.45
CA GLN A 196 2.56 -1.00 -7.39
C GLN A 196 1.09 -1.25 -7.02
N LYS A 197 0.61 -0.75 -5.91
CA LYS A 197 -0.78 -0.88 -5.49
C LYS A 197 -1.57 0.40 -5.75
N ASN A 198 -1.19 1.51 -5.13
CA ASN A 198 -2.00 2.73 -5.14
C ASN A 198 -1.28 3.98 -5.68
N MET A 199 0.04 3.96 -5.84
CA MET A 199 0.83 5.14 -6.21
C MET A 199 1.44 5.09 -7.61
N GLY A 200 1.56 3.91 -8.23
CA GLY A 200 2.29 3.80 -9.51
C GLY A 200 2.62 2.36 -9.91
N PRO A 201 3.66 2.15 -10.72
CA PRO A 201 4.07 0.82 -11.15
C PRO A 201 4.93 0.11 -10.09
N SER A 202 5.20 -1.17 -10.32
CA SER A 202 6.20 -1.92 -9.55
C SER A 202 7.61 -1.35 -9.74
N GLY A 203 8.49 -1.58 -8.74
CA GLY A 203 9.89 -1.20 -8.79
C GLY A 203 10.23 0.14 -8.13
N VAL A 204 9.25 0.84 -7.56
CA VAL A 204 9.46 2.00 -6.69
C VAL A 204 8.91 1.70 -5.30
N THR A 205 9.67 2.05 -4.27
CA THR A 205 9.24 2.02 -2.88
C THR A 205 9.40 3.42 -2.31
N VAL A 206 8.31 4.01 -1.84
CA VAL A 206 8.36 5.28 -1.13
C VAL A 206 8.65 5.02 0.34
N VAL A 207 9.58 5.79 0.92
CA VAL A 207 9.83 5.83 2.37
C VAL A 207 9.72 7.27 2.82
N ILE A 208 8.87 7.54 3.82
CA ILE A 208 8.73 8.83 4.47
C ILE A 208 9.30 8.66 5.88
N LEU A 209 10.41 9.33 6.16
CA LEU A 209 11.24 9.10 7.34
C LEU A 209 11.44 10.37 8.13
N ARG A 210 11.14 10.35 9.41
CA ARG A 210 11.35 11.46 10.33
C ARG A 210 12.84 11.66 10.63
N ASP A 211 13.30 12.89 10.58
CA ASP A 211 14.71 13.30 10.64
C ASP A 211 15.44 12.80 11.90
N ASP A 212 14.78 12.83 13.07
CA ASP A 212 15.38 12.40 14.33
C ASP A 212 15.77 10.90 14.35
N LEU A 213 15.14 10.09 13.52
CA LEU A 213 15.47 8.67 13.43
C LEU A 213 16.82 8.41 12.74
N LEU A 214 17.30 9.33 11.92
CA LEU A 214 18.61 9.20 11.27
C LEU A 214 19.75 9.09 12.27
N GLN A 215 19.60 9.70 13.46
CA GLN A 215 20.58 9.64 14.55
C GLN A 215 20.67 8.26 15.23
N ARG A 216 19.70 7.38 14.97
CA ARG A 216 19.64 6.04 15.57
C ARG A 216 20.30 4.97 14.70
N ILE A 217 20.68 5.32 13.48
CA ILE A 217 21.20 4.37 12.48
C ILE A 217 22.64 3.98 12.85
N PRO A 218 22.98 2.67 12.94
CA PRO A 218 24.32 2.22 13.22
C PRO A 218 25.32 2.57 12.09
N GLU A 219 26.59 2.80 12.42
CA GLU A 219 27.58 3.29 11.44
C GLU A 219 28.07 2.24 10.44
N ASN A 220 27.84 0.96 10.69
CA ASN A 220 28.44 -0.14 9.92
C ASN A 220 27.48 -0.83 8.95
N LEU A 221 26.43 -0.15 8.52
CA LEU A 221 25.52 -0.71 7.51
C LEU A 221 26.14 -0.71 6.11
N ALA A 222 25.75 -1.69 5.29
CA ALA A 222 26.06 -1.65 3.88
C ALA A 222 25.39 -0.43 3.23
N THR A 223 26.12 0.31 2.41
CA THR A 223 25.75 1.62 1.85
C THR A 223 24.33 1.68 1.33
N MET A 224 23.89 0.69 0.53
CA MET A 224 22.56 0.66 -0.06
C MET A 224 21.43 0.32 0.92
N LEU A 225 21.77 -0.07 2.15
CA LEU A 225 20.81 -0.40 3.21
C LEU A 225 20.73 0.69 4.29
N ASP A 226 21.54 1.74 4.19
CA ASP A 226 21.59 2.87 5.12
C ASP A 226 20.71 4.02 4.60
N TYR A 227 19.66 4.36 5.34
CA TYR A 227 18.78 5.46 4.96
C TYR A 227 19.47 6.83 4.91
N ARG A 228 20.54 7.07 5.71
CA ARG A 228 21.31 8.32 5.66
C ARG A 228 21.88 8.57 4.27
N ILE A 229 22.44 7.54 3.65
CA ILE A 229 23.01 7.62 2.30
C ILE A 229 21.94 8.02 1.27
N HIS A 230 20.75 7.46 1.39
CA HIS A 230 19.64 7.80 0.51
C HIS A 230 19.12 9.21 0.75
N VAL A 231 19.09 9.69 2.00
CA VAL A 231 18.72 11.07 2.35
C VAL A 231 19.76 12.06 1.79
N GLU A 232 21.04 11.85 2.09
CA GLU A 232 22.14 12.72 1.63
C GLU A 232 22.20 12.86 0.11
N ASN A 233 21.90 11.78 -0.60
CA ASN A 233 21.91 11.73 -2.07
C ASN A 233 20.53 11.93 -2.70
N LYS A 234 19.49 12.29 -1.96
CA LYS A 234 18.12 12.51 -2.46
C LYS A 234 17.62 11.35 -3.33
N SER A 235 17.83 10.12 -2.87
CA SER A 235 17.52 8.86 -3.56
C SER A 235 18.34 8.60 -4.84
N LEU A 236 19.36 9.38 -5.14
CA LEU A 236 20.16 9.30 -6.38
C LEU A 236 21.59 8.78 -6.14
N TYR A 237 21.86 8.08 -5.05
CA TYR A 237 23.15 7.43 -4.83
C TYR A 237 23.47 6.44 -5.95
N ASN A 238 22.50 5.63 -6.34
CA ASN A 238 22.54 4.79 -7.54
C ASN A 238 21.47 5.23 -8.54
N THR A 239 21.47 4.67 -9.73
CA THR A 239 20.43 4.91 -10.74
C THR A 239 19.09 4.40 -10.25
N PRO A 240 18.06 5.26 -10.04
CA PRO A 240 16.76 4.84 -9.58
C PRO A 240 15.91 4.28 -10.73
N ASN A 241 14.72 3.77 -10.40
CA ASN A 241 13.70 3.47 -11.41
C ASN A 241 13.09 4.77 -11.97
N THR A 242 13.76 5.37 -12.96
CA THR A 242 13.40 6.67 -13.54
C THR A 242 11.98 6.69 -14.09
N TRP A 243 11.60 5.65 -14.84
CA TRP A 243 10.25 5.49 -15.38
C TRP A 243 9.19 5.35 -14.28
N GLY A 244 9.47 4.54 -13.28
CA GLY A 244 8.54 4.34 -12.17
C GLY A 244 8.30 5.63 -11.36
N ILE A 245 9.33 6.43 -11.13
CA ILE A 245 9.22 7.73 -10.44
C ILE A 245 8.45 8.74 -11.31
N TYR A 246 8.66 8.73 -12.63
CA TYR A 246 7.89 9.55 -13.56
C TYR A 246 6.39 9.21 -13.50
N ILE A 247 6.01 7.94 -13.56
CA ILE A 247 4.60 7.52 -13.43
C ILE A 247 4.04 7.89 -12.07
N LEU A 248 4.79 7.72 -10.97
CA LEU A 248 4.36 8.13 -9.64
C LEU A 248 4.08 9.64 -9.58
N ASN A 249 4.94 10.47 -10.19
CA ASN A 249 4.70 11.91 -10.31
C ASN A 249 3.38 12.22 -11.05
N LEU A 250 3.08 11.50 -12.14
CA LEU A 250 1.82 11.66 -12.86
C LEU A 250 0.61 11.21 -12.01
N VAL A 251 0.76 10.14 -11.23
CA VAL A 251 -0.30 9.69 -10.31
C VAL A 251 -0.57 10.72 -9.22
N CYS A 252 0.46 11.35 -8.64
CA CYS A 252 0.27 12.43 -7.67
C CYS A 252 -0.52 13.60 -8.28
N LYS A 253 -0.16 14.04 -9.48
CA LYS A 253 -0.90 15.09 -10.20
C LYS A 253 -2.36 14.68 -10.44
N TRP A 254 -2.59 13.45 -10.89
CA TRP A 254 -3.94 12.94 -11.10
C TRP A 254 -4.77 12.94 -9.80
N VAL A 255 -4.20 12.57 -8.65
CA VAL A 255 -4.89 12.64 -7.36
C VAL A 255 -5.22 14.10 -6.99
N GLN A 256 -4.29 15.04 -7.22
CA GLN A 256 -4.51 16.48 -7.00
C GLN A 256 -5.67 17.01 -7.88
N GLU A 257 -5.67 16.69 -9.17
CA GLU A 257 -6.72 17.05 -10.13
C GLU A 257 -8.10 16.47 -9.77
N LYS A 258 -8.13 15.32 -9.13
CA LYS A 258 -9.36 14.70 -8.58
C LYS A 258 -9.88 15.37 -7.32
N GLY A 259 -9.20 16.37 -6.80
CA GLY A 259 -9.57 17.10 -5.59
C GLY A 259 -8.88 16.61 -4.32
N GLY A 260 -7.73 15.94 -4.48
CA GLY A 260 -6.87 15.51 -3.38
C GLY A 260 -7.42 14.32 -2.58
N LEU A 261 -6.79 14.06 -1.42
CA LEU A 261 -7.09 12.87 -0.62
C LEU A 261 -8.52 12.85 -0.06
N GLY A 262 -9.11 14.00 0.27
CA GLY A 262 -10.48 14.03 0.76
C GLY A 262 -11.52 13.62 -0.30
N ALA A 263 -11.27 13.89 -1.58
CA ALA A 263 -12.10 13.41 -2.67
C ALA A 263 -11.87 11.90 -2.93
N MET A 264 -10.61 11.46 -2.88
CA MET A 264 -10.26 10.04 -3.01
C MET A 264 -10.91 9.19 -1.92
N GLU A 265 -10.87 9.65 -0.67
CA GLU A 265 -11.47 8.96 0.47
C GLU A 265 -12.96 8.72 0.25
N ARG A 266 -13.72 9.78 -0.09
CA ARG A 266 -15.15 9.64 -0.38
C ARG A 266 -15.45 8.69 -1.54
N GLU A 267 -14.66 8.75 -2.62
CA GLU A 267 -14.83 7.84 -3.76
C GLU A 267 -14.51 6.39 -3.37
N ASN A 268 -13.47 6.17 -2.59
CA ASN A 268 -13.09 4.84 -2.11
C ASN A 268 -14.11 4.25 -1.12
N GLU A 269 -14.62 5.06 -0.20
CA GLU A 269 -15.70 4.66 0.72
C GLU A 269 -16.96 4.26 -0.04
N GLU A 270 -17.35 5.04 -1.04
CA GLU A 270 -18.53 4.74 -1.86
C GLU A 270 -18.35 3.45 -2.67
N LYS A 271 -17.18 3.22 -3.29
CA LYS A 271 -16.87 1.97 -3.98
C LYS A 271 -16.93 0.77 -3.04
N ALA A 272 -16.29 0.88 -1.86
CA ALA A 272 -16.28 -0.19 -0.88
C ALA A 272 -17.68 -0.48 -0.33
N ARG A 273 -18.46 0.56 -0.02
CA ARG A 273 -19.85 0.45 0.45
C ARG A 273 -20.70 -0.37 -0.50
N LEU A 274 -20.62 -0.13 -1.81
CA LEU A 274 -21.40 -0.89 -2.80
C LEU A 274 -21.11 -2.39 -2.75
N VAL A 275 -19.84 -2.79 -2.59
CA VAL A 275 -19.48 -4.21 -2.52
C VAL A 275 -19.89 -4.81 -1.19
N TYR A 276 -19.66 -4.10 -0.07
CA TYR A 276 -20.04 -4.62 1.26
C TYR A 276 -21.55 -4.72 1.43
N GLU A 277 -22.35 -3.79 0.89
CA GLU A 277 -23.79 -3.92 0.87
C GLU A 277 -24.28 -5.14 0.10
N ALA A 278 -23.60 -5.50 -0.99
CA ALA A 278 -23.92 -6.73 -1.73
C ALA A 278 -23.52 -8.00 -0.96
N ILE A 279 -22.44 -7.95 -0.18
CA ILE A 279 -22.01 -9.07 0.69
C ILE A 279 -22.99 -9.25 1.85
N ASP A 280 -23.43 -8.15 2.47
CA ASP A 280 -24.24 -8.19 3.70
C ASP A 280 -25.75 -8.34 3.41
N ALA A 281 -26.17 -8.30 2.14
CA ALA A 281 -27.59 -8.38 1.76
C ALA A 281 -28.19 -9.76 2.02
N THR A 282 -27.38 -10.81 2.02
CA THR A 282 -27.82 -12.21 2.17
C THR A 282 -26.75 -13.03 2.89
N ASP A 283 -27.06 -14.28 3.23
CA ASP A 283 -26.11 -15.24 3.83
C ASP A 283 -25.24 -15.97 2.79
N PHE A 284 -25.41 -15.68 1.49
CA PHE A 284 -24.66 -16.34 0.42
C PHE A 284 -23.19 -15.90 0.35
N TYR A 285 -22.93 -14.63 0.62
CA TYR A 285 -21.60 -14.07 0.72
C TYR A 285 -21.25 -13.82 2.18
N ARG A 286 -20.00 -14.09 2.56
CA ARG A 286 -19.50 -13.83 3.90
C ARG A 286 -18.23 -13.00 3.86
N GLY A 287 -18.29 -11.76 4.33
CA GLY A 287 -17.11 -10.89 4.50
C GLY A 287 -16.14 -11.49 5.52
N HIS A 288 -14.83 -11.25 5.31
CA HIS A 288 -13.80 -11.75 6.24
C HIS A 288 -13.59 -10.77 7.41
N ALA A 289 -13.42 -9.49 7.12
CA ALA A 289 -13.12 -8.48 8.14
C ALA A 289 -14.38 -8.05 8.92
N ASP A 290 -14.22 -7.82 10.22
CA ASP A 290 -15.24 -7.23 11.06
C ASP A 290 -15.59 -5.82 10.55
N MET A 291 -16.85 -5.40 10.71
CA MET A 291 -17.41 -4.19 10.08
C MET A 291 -16.54 -2.94 10.30
N ASP A 292 -16.06 -2.73 11.53
CA ASP A 292 -15.27 -1.55 11.91
C ASP A 292 -13.84 -1.56 11.32
N CYS A 293 -13.39 -2.71 10.82
CA CYS A 293 -12.04 -2.92 10.30
C CYS A 293 -12.02 -3.22 8.79
N ARG A 294 -13.15 -3.18 8.10
CA ARG A 294 -13.26 -3.44 6.66
C ARG A 294 -12.41 -2.49 5.84
N SER A 295 -11.59 -3.05 4.96
CA SER A 295 -10.74 -2.27 4.05
C SER A 295 -11.57 -1.59 2.96
N THR A 296 -11.26 -0.32 2.68
CA THR A 296 -11.79 0.39 1.51
C THR A 296 -10.99 0.12 0.23
N MET A 297 -9.86 -0.62 0.35
CA MET A 297 -8.95 -0.94 -0.75
C MET A 297 -9.03 -2.38 -1.21
N ASN A 298 -9.22 -3.32 -0.26
CA ASN A 298 -9.21 -4.77 -0.54
C ASN A 298 -10.39 -5.43 0.15
N VAL A 299 -11.46 -5.65 -0.59
CA VAL A 299 -12.67 -6.32 -0.09
C VAL A 299 -12.48 -7.83 -0.23
N THR A 300 -12.53 -8.55 0.89
CA THR A 300 -12.35 -10.00 0.93
C THR A 300 -13.60 -10.70 1.43
N PHE A 301 -13.99 -11.76 0.75
CA PHE A 301 -15.19 -12.54 1.13
C PHE A 301 -15.12 -14.00 0.67
N ARG A 302 -16.00 -14.81 1.25
CA ARG A 302 -16.14 -16.22 0.94
C ARG A 302 -17.52 -16.52 0.37
N LEU A 303 -17.60 -17.62 -0.37
CA LEU A 303 -18.86 -18.26 -0.79
C LEU A 303 -19.09 -19.51 0.06
N PRO A 304 -20.29 -20.13 0.00
CA PRO A 304 -20.62 -21.31 0.84
C PRO A 304 -19.73 -22.53 0.61
N ALA A 305 -19.11 -22.64 -0.57
CA ALA A 305 -18.24 -23.77 -0.92
C ALA A 305 -17.09 -23.31 -1.84
N GLU A 306 -15.92 -23.97 -1.72
CA GLU A 306 -14.74 -23.68 -2.56
C GLU A 306 -15.01 -23.90 -4.07
N GLU A 307 -15.86 -24.85 -4.43
CA GLU A 307 -16.29 -25.10 -5.80
C GLU A 307 -17.03 -23.88 -6.37
N LEU A 308 -17.86 -23.22 -5.56
CA LEU A 308 -18.54 -21.98 -5.95
C LEU A 308 -17.55 -20.83 -6.07
N GLU A 309 -16.53 -20.73 -5.23
CA GLU A 309 -15.46 -19.74 -5.36
C GLU A 309 -14.70 -19.90 -6.68
N LYS A 310 -14.33 -21.14 -7.03
CA LYS A 310 -13.66 -21.44 -8.32
C LYS A 310 -14.55 -21.08 -9.51
N LYS A 311 -15.84 -21.42 -9.44
CA LYS A 311 -16.84 -21.10 -10.46
C LYS A 311 -17.03 -19.60 -10.61
N PHE A 312 -17.14 -18.87 -9.46
CA PHE A 312 -17.25 -17.41 -9.42
C PHE A 312 -16.09 -16.75 -10.15
N VAL A 313 -14.85 -17.13 -9.82
CA VAL A 313 -13.64 -16.60 -10.46
C VAL A 313 -13.62 -16.90 -11.96
N ALA A 314 -13.95 -18.12 -12.37
CA ALA A 314 -13.95 -18.49 -13.77
C ALA A 314 -15.00 -17.69 -14.59
N GLU A 315 -16.23 -17.60 -14.08
CA GLU A 315 -17.31 -16.88 -14.76
C GLU A 315 -17.09 -15.36 -14.78
N SER A 316 -16.56 -14.79 -13.68
CA SER A 316 -16.24 -13.37 -13.62
C SER A 316 -15.16 -12.98 -14.63
N THR A 317 -14.11 -13.80 -14.78
CA THR A 317 -13.05 -13.58 -15.75
C THR A 317 -13.58 -13.56 -17.19
N VAL A 318 -14.52 -14.46 -17.53
CA VAL A 318 -15.18 -14.48 -18.85
C VAL A 318 -15.96 -13.19 -19.11
N GLN A 319 -16.50 -12.56 -18.05
CA GLN A 319 -17.21 -11.27 -18.16
C GLN A 319 -16.28 -10.04 -18.05
N GLY A 320 -14.96 -10.23 -18.13
CA GLY A 320 -14.00 -9.12 -18.04
C GLY A 320 -13.78 -8.57 -16.63
N LEU A 321 -14.17 -9.32 -15.59
CA LEU A 321 -13.88 -9.02 -14.17
C LEU A 321 -12.73 -9.92 -13.72
N ASP A 322 -11.49 -9.49 -13.96
CA ASP A 322 -10.30 -10.30 -13.75
C ASP A 322 -9.61 -9.98 -12.41
N GLY A 323 -8.83 -10.95 -11.87
CA GLY A 323 -8.02 -10.77 -10.68
C GLY A 323 -8.76 -10.95 -9.35
N LEU A 324 -9.97 -11.50 -9.34
CA LEU A 324 -10.82 -11.68 -8.15
C LEU A 324 -10.42 -12.85 -7.25
N LYS A 325 -9.56 -13.78 -7.72
CA LYS A 325 -9.12 -14.91 -6.91
C LYS A 325 -8.41 -14.44 -5.65
N GLY A 326 -8.85 -14.93 -4.49
CA GLY A 326 -8.22 -14.67 -3.19
C GLY A 326 -6.78 -15.19 -3.12
N HIS A 327 -6.03 -14.73 -2.12
CA HIS A 327 -4.65 -15.16 -1.95
C HIS A 327 -4.56 -16.66 -1.63
N ARG A 328 -3.53 -17.33 -2.18
CA ARG A 328 -3.33 -18.80 -2.04
C ARG A 328 -3.30 -19.32 -0.60
N SER A 329 -2.99 -18.45 0.39
CA SER A 329 -2.92 -18.83 1.81
C SER A 329 -4.27 -18.81 2.52
N VAL A 330 -5.27 -18.08 1.99
CA VAL A 330 -6.58 -17.91 2.65
C VAL A 330 -7.75 -18.34 1.75
N GLY A 331 -7.57 -18.41 0.44
CA GLY A 331 -8.64 -18.71 -0.53
C GLY A 331 -9.65 -17.56 -0.66
N GLY A 332 -10.87 -17.91 -1.06
CA GLY A 332 -11.96 -16.94 -1.21
C GLY A 332 -11.82 -16.02 -2.41
N ILE A 333 -12.51 -14.90 -2.34
CA ILE A 333 -12.54 -13.84 -3.33
C ILE A 333 -11.90 -12.59 -2.73
N ARG A 334 -11.14 -11.84 -3.54
CA ARG A 334 -10.59 -10.55 -3.15
C ARG A 334 -10.75 -9.55 -4.30
N ALA A 335 -11.56 -8.54 -4.08
CA ALA A 335 -11.70 -7.40 -4.98
C ALA A 335 -10.79 -6.26 -4.50
N SER A 336 -9.71 -5.97 -5.24
CA SER A 336 -8.84 -4.82 -4.97
C SER A 336 -9.32 -3.62 -5.77
N ILE A 337 -9.86 -2.62 -5.07
CA ILE A 337 -10.58 -1.47 -5.64
C ILE A 337 -9.86 -0.15 -5.32
N TYR A 338 -8.54 -0.14 -5.52
CA TYR A 338 -7.69 1.02 -5.25
C TYR A 338 -8.17 2.34 -5.88
N ASN A 339 -7.48 3.43 -5.62
CA ASN A 339 -7.86 4.78 -6.10
C ASN A 339 -8.23 4.81 -7.59
N ALA A 340 -7.38 4.19 -8.43
CA ALA A 340 -7.57 4.20 -9.88
C ALA A 340 -8.64 3.24 -10.39
N PHE A 341 -9.19 2.37 -9.52
CA PHE A 341 -10.21 1.41 -9.94
C PHE A 341 -11.54 2.14 -10.21
N PRO A 342 -12.13 2.01 -11.43
CA PRO A 342 -13.31 2.77 -11.80
C PRO A 342 -14.58 2.25 -11.08
N ARG A 343 -15.44 3.18 -10.69
CA ARG A 343 -16.76 2.87 -10.08
C ARG A 343 -17.58 1.91 -10.94
N ALA A 344 -17.58 2.09 -12.26
CA ALA A 344 -18.28 1.20 -13.19
C ALA A 344 -17.87 -0.28 -13.04
N GLY A 345 -16.59 -0.54 -12.73
CA GLY A 345 -16.10 -1.90 -12.47
C GLY A 345 -16.64 -2.48 -11.16
N VAL A 346 -16.83 -1.65 -10.13
CA VAL A 346 -17.48 -2.04 -8.88
C VAL A 346 -18.95 -2.36 -9.09
N GLU A 347 -19.66 -1.51 -9.84
CA GLU A 347 -21.07 -1.72 -10.20
C GLU A 347 -21.24 -3.01 -11.02
N ALA A 348 -20.34 -3.28 -11.96
CA ALA A 348 -20.32 -4.52 -12.72
C ALA A 348 -20.10 -5.75 -11.84
N LEU A 349 -19.17 -5.68 -10.87
CA LEU A 349 -18.96 -6.75 -9.89
C LEU A 349 -20.21 -7.01 -9.06
N VAL A 350 -20.84 -5.96 -8.53
CA VAL A 350 -22.08 -6.08 -7.71
C VAL A 350 -23.22 -6.68 -8.52
N SER A 351 -23.37 -6.28 -9.78
CA SER A 351 -24.35 -6.90 -10.68
C SER A 351 -24.07 -8.37 -10.92
N PHE A 352 -22.81 -8.73 -11.16
CA PHE A 352 -22.38 -10.11 -11.32
C PHE A 352 -22.62 -10.94 -10.04
N MET A 353 -22.32 -10.41 -8.86
CA MET A 353 -22.57 -11.06 -7.58
C MET A 353 -24.05 -11.42 -7.41
N LYS A 354 -24.95 -10.47 -7.64
CA LYS A 354 -26.41 -10.71 -7.54
C LYS A 354 -26.90 -11.77 -8.52
N ASP A 355 -26.39 -11.73 -9.77
CA ASP A 355 -26.77 -12.72 -10.79
C ASP A 355 -26.20 -14.11 -10.48
N PHE A 356 -24.95 -14.17 -10.00
CA PHE A 356 -24.30 -15.42 -9.61
C PHE A 356 -25.02 -16.09 -8.43
N GLU A 357 -25.38 -15.33 -7.40
CA GLU A 357 -26.17 -15.81 -6.27
C GLU A 357 -27.52 -16.38 -6.73
N ARG A 358 -28.28 -15.61 -7.53
CA ARG A 358 -29.59 -16.06 -8.05
C ARG A 358 -29.53 -17.41 -8.78
N ARG A 359 -28.38 -17.74 -9.40
CA ARG A 359 -28.19 -18.98 -10.17
C ARG A 359 -27.62 -20.13 -9.34
N ASN A 360 -27.04 -19.87 -8.17
CA ASN A 360 -26.26 -20.85 -7.40
C ASN A 360 -26.59 -20.87 -5.90
N GLY A 361 -27.45 -19.95 -5.41
CA GLY A 361 -27.95 -19.85 -4.04
C GLY A 361 -29.24 -20.63 -3.77
#